data_cd0001219ff769b731e5e33d0388ce73
#
_entry.id   cd0001219ff769b731e5e33d0388ce73
#
_cell.length_a   1.000
_cell.length_b   1.000
_cell.length_c   1.000
_cell.angle_alpha   90.00
_cell.angle_beta   90.00
_cell.angle_gamma   90.00
#
_symmetry.space_group_name_H-M   'P 1'
#
loop_
_entity.id
_entity.type
_entity.pdbx_description
1 polymer ?
#
loop_
_entity_poly.entity_id
_entity_poly.type
_entity_poly.pdbx_seq_one_letter_code
_entity_poly.pdbx_strand_id
1 'polypeptide(L)'
;MMLFFILSVLLLVLCLTANLFIQQAPKTRFVLTSAFAALSVVALGGLLFEKLSAGHAEFLHPWAFTLLALVLAVFLAQTVWRNAFARRISYSMTHLMVEQSALRGIFTRWLPPFLYMLALTLLVVALARPVRVDRTVLPPTEGIDIILLMDVSASMQKQDFYPNRFVAAQRTASRFIGKRISDRIGLVVFAKAAMLQAPLTLDHDALQEYLSTLYLGIVDPNYTAIGDALAVAAKHLKDSKAKSKVVILLTDGDSNAGTITPQLAAKAAAAYGIRVYTVGTASAPGDSLYSSAEDEINEGLLMEIANETGGKFYRAKNEAELTQIYDMINELEKTEFTPSSTIDRKDAYQPFLWAALVLILLAFGLEKLIFIKVP
;
A
#
# COMPACT_ATOMS: atom_id res chain seq x y z
N MET A 1 22.40 21.40 -1.36
CA MET A 1 21.24 22.31 -1.10
C MET A 1 21.65 23.69 -0.62
N MET A 2 22.23 23.82 0.56
CA MET A 2 22.70 25.10 1.11
C MET A 2 23.71 25.78 0.20
N LEU A 3 24.60 25.06 -0.46
CA LEU A 3 25.62 25.57 -1.38
C LEU A 3 25.03 26.25 -2.62
N PHE A 4 23.98 25.71 -3.24
CA PHE A 4 23.30 26.30 -4.40
C PHE A 4 22.52 27.57 -4.03
N PHE A 5 21.87 27.57 -2.87
CA PHE A 5 21.19 28.75 -2.34
C PHE A 5 22.21 29.89 -2.03
N ILE A 6 23.29 29.52 -1.36
CA ILE A 6 24.40 30.48 -1.07
C ILE A 6 25.01 30.96 -2.37
N LEU A 7 25.22 30.09 -3.38
CA LEU A 7 25.78 30.48 -4.68
C LEU A 7 24.84 31.42 -5.44
N SER A 8 23.51 31.18 -5.42
CA SER A 8 22.52 32.04 -6.07
C SER A 8 22.39 33.40 -5.38
N VAL A 9 22.46 33.42 -4.04
CA VAL A 9 22.46 34.67 -3.25
C VAL A 9 23.80 35.44 -3.44
N LEU A 10 24.93 34.74 -3.45
CA LEU A 10 26.25 35.33 -3.73
C LEU A 10 26.34 35.92 -5.14
N LEU A 11 25.82 35.20 -6.13
CA LEU A 11 25.69 35.72 -7.50
C LEU A 11 24.76 36.94 -7.56
N LEU A 12 23.68 36.96 -6.75
CA LEU A 12 22.76 38.11 -6.64
C LEU A 12 23.50 39.34 -6.08
N VAL A 13 24.23 39.16 -5.01
CA VAL A 13 25.00 40.22 -4.38
C VAL A 13 26.12 40.69 -5.32
N LEU A 14 26.81 39.77 -6.00
CA LEU A 14 27.89 40.08 -6.94
C LEU A 14 27.39 40.85 -8.18
N CYS A 15 26.21 40.52 -8.70
CA CYS A 15 25.60 41.30 -9.78
C CYS A 15 25.04 42.66 -9.34
N LEU A 16 24.51 42.77 -8.11
CA LEU A 16 24.10 44.05 -7.56
C LEU A 16 25.32 44.98 -7.33
N THR A 17 26.43 44.43 -6.83
CA THR A 17 27.68 45.18 -6.65
C THR A 17 28.35 45.52 -7.98
N ALA A 18 28.40 44.61 -8.95
CA ALA A 18 28.89 44.86 -10.29
C ALA A 18 28.05 45.96 -11.00
N ASN A 19 26.72 45.95 -10.77
CA ASN A 19 25.83 46.97 -11.31
C ASN A 19 26.05 48.37 -10.73
N LEU A 20 26.52 48.46 -9.47
CA LEU A 20 26.94 49.74 -8.86
C LEU A 20 28.26 50.27 -9.42
N PHE A 21 29.19 49.37 -9.80
CA PHE A 21 30.52 49.72 -10.29
C PHE A 21 30.56 50.11 -11.79
N ILE A 22 29.68 49.51 -12.63
CA ILE A 22 29.66 49.74 -14.08
C ILE A 22 28.78 50.98 -14.41
N GLN A 23 29.26 52.18 -14.06
CA GLN A 23 28.52 53.42 -14.33
C GLN A 23 28.51 53.85 -15.82
N GLN A 24 29.37 53.27 -16.68
CA GLN A 24 29.63 53.83 -18.01
C GLN A 24 28.91 53.17 -19.20
N ALA A 25 28.18 52.06 -19.03
CA ALA A 25 27.53 51.37 -20.18
C ALA A 25 26.12 50.90 -19.89
N PRO A 26 25.06 51.66 -20.19
CA PRO A 26 23.68 51.32 -19.88
C PRO A 26 23.16 50.05 -20.60
N LYS A 27 23.76 49.63 -21.72
CA LYS A 27 23.40 48.44 -22.47
C LYS A 27 23.89 47.17 -21.78
N THR A 28 25.11 47.14 -21.25
CA THR A 28 25.71 46.00 -20.54
C THR A 28 25.03 45.74 -19.19
N ARG A 29 24.68 46.79 -18.45
CA ARG A 29 23.87 46.70 -17.22
C ARG A 29 22.55 45.97 -17.44
N PHE A 30 21.90 46.29 -18.55
CA PHE A 30 20.59 45.73 -18.87
C PHE A 30 20.68 44.23 -19.19
N VAL A 31 21.64 43.79 -19.98
CA VAL A 31 21.86 42.39 -20.33
C VAL A 31 22.25 41.58 -19.09
N LEU A 32 23.10 42.08 -18.24
CA LEU A 32 23.51 41.41 -16.99
C LEU A 32 22.36 41.24 -16.00
N THR A 33 21.54 42.27 -15.77
CA THR A 33 20.40 42.17 -14.84
C THR A 33 19.30 41.26 -15.37
N SER A 34 19.07 41.21 -16.69
CA SER A 34 18.12 40.32 -17.28
C SER A 34 18.57 38.86 -17.28
N ALA A 35 19.83 38.60 -17.58
CA ALA A 35 20.42 37.27 -17.49
C ALA A 35 20.37 36.73 -16.05
N PHE A 36 20.61 37.61 -15.08
CA PHE A 36 20.60 37.24 -13.68
C PHE A 36 19.19 36.94 -13.14
N ALA A 37 18.20 37.78 -13.47
CA ALA A 37 16.82 37.51 -13.11
C ALA A 37 16.34 36.17 -13.70
N ALA A 38 16.76 35.87 -14.93
CA ALA A 38 16.47 34.60 -15.60
C ALA A 38 17.14 33.40 -14.90
N LEU A 39 18.40 33.55 -14.52
CA LEU A 39 19.12 32.49 -13.80
C LEU A 39 18.52 32.22 -12.42
N SER A 40 18.07 33.28 -11.72
CA SER A 40 17.41 33.17 -10.41
C SER A 40 16.10 32.39 -10.49
N VAL A 41 15.31 32.54 -11.58
CA VAL A 41 14.05 31.82 -11.77
C VAL A 41 14.30 30.37 -12.14
N VAL A 42 15.30 30.09 -12.97
CA VAL A 42 15.70 28.70 -13.28
C VAL A 42 16.22 27.99 -12.03
N ALA A 43 17.01 28.70 -11.21
CA ALA A 43 17.49 28.17 -9.91
C ALA A 43 16.32 27.92 -8.93
N LEU A 44 15.33 28.81 -8.89
CA LEU A 44 14.11 28.61 -8.08
C LEU A 44 13.31 27.41 -8.55
N GLY A 45 13.16 27.23 -9.87
CA GLY A 45 12.52 26.05 -10.47
C GLY A 45 13.23 24.75 -10.12
N GLY A 46 14.58 24.76 -10.16
CA GLY A 46 15.40 23.62 -9.73
C GLY A 46 15.29 23.31 -8.24
N LEU A 47 15.26 24.32 -7.38
CA LEU A 47 15.05 24.16 -5.94
C LEU A 47 13.66 23.63 -5.60
N LEU A 48 12.64 24.11 -6.30
CA LEU A 48 11.27 23.58 -6.16
C LEU A 48 11.20 22.11 -6.59
N PHE A 49 11.87 21.77 -7.69
CA PHE A 49 11.97 20.38 -8.15
C PHE A 49 12.64 19.48 -7.08
N GLU A 50 13.79 19.90 -6.57
CA GLU A 50 14.54 19.15 -5.56
C GLU A 50 13.76 19.02 -4.24
N LYS A 51 13.09 20.08 -3.78
CA LYS A 51 12.30 20.06 -2.56
C LYS A 51 11.02 19.23 -2.66
N LEU A 52 10.38 19.25 -3.82
CA LEU A 52 9.20 18.44 -4.10
C LEU A 52 9.58 16.96 -4.28
N SER A 53 10.68 16.64 -4.95
CA SER A 53 11.16 15.27 -5.12
C SER A 53 11.67 14.66 -3.81
N ALA A 54 12.29 15.46 -2.91
CA ALA A 54 12.69 15.00 -1.58
C ALA A 54 11.50 14.74 -0.64
N GLY A 55 10.33 15.33 -0.89
CA GLY A 55 9.11 15.20 -0.08
C GLY A 55 8.14 14.11 -0.52
N HIS A 56 8.61 13.02 -1.14
CA HIS A 56 7.76 11.93 -1.65
C HIS A 56 6.78 12.39 -2.76
N ALA A 57 7.08 13.49 -3.44
CA ALA A 57 6.34 13.91 -4.62
C ALA A 57 7.03 13.37 -5.88
N GLU A 58 6.27 12.66 -6.71
CA GLU A 58 6.70 12.23 -8.04
C GLU A 58 6.12 13.21 -9.08
N PHE A 59 6.88 13.44 -10.17
CA PHE A 59 6.37 14.23 -11.29
C PHE A 59 5.92 13.30 -12.40
N LEU A 60 4.64 13.42 -12.81
CA LEU A 60 4.10 12.60 -13.90
C LEU A 60 4.72 12.97 -15.25
N HIS A 61 5.03 14.25 -15.43
CA HIS A 61 5.55 14.81 -16.69
C HIS A 61 6.85 15.59 -16.49
N PRO A 62 7.97 14.94 -16.15
CA PRO A 62 9.25 15.64 -15.89
C PRO A 62 9.78 16.37 -17.12
N TRP A 63 9.39 15.97 -18.34
CA TRP A 63 9.75 16.66 -19.58
C TRP A 63 9.25 18.11 -19.62
N ALA A 64 8.20 18.46 -18.87
CA ALA A 64 7.68 19.83 -18.80
C ALA A 64 8.73 20.84 -18.33
N PHE A 65 9.74 20.41 -17.54
CA PHE A 65 10.83 21.29 -17.13
C PHE A 65 11.71 21.77 -18.28
N THR A 66 11.69 21.10 -19.44
CA THR A 66 12.39 21.62 -20.64
C THR A 66 11.78 22.95 -21.13
N LEU A 67 10.50 23.19 -20.83
CA LEU A 67 9.85 24.46 -21.14
C LEU A 67 10.41 25.64 -20.35
N LEU A 68 11.15 25.42 -19.25
CA LEU A 68 11.87 26.50 -18.56
C LEU A 68 12.90 27.17 -19.47
N ALA A 69 13.52 26.41 -20.35
CA ALA A 69 14.43 26.99 -21.37
C ALA A 69 13.67 27.91 -22.33
N LEU A 70 12.42 27.56 -22.70
CA LEU A 70 11.57 28.43 -23.53
C LEU A 70 11.17 29.70 -22.77
N VAL A 71 10.80 29.58 -21.48
CA VAL A 71 10.48 30.74 -20.62
C VAL A 71 11.66 31.69 -20.56
N LEU A 72 12.86 31.16 -20.40
CA LEU A 72 14.10 31.92 -20.41
C LEU A 72 14.33 32.63 -21.75
N ALA A 73 14.17 31.90 -22.86
CA ALA A 73 14.34 32.45 -24.20
C ALA A 73 13.34 33.58 -24.50
N VAL A 74 12.07 33.41 -24.12
CA VAL A 74 11.03 34.43 -24.26
C VAL A 74 11.37 35.70 -23.44
N PHE A 75 11.84 35.52 -22.21
CA PHE A 75 12.24 36.64 -21.36
C PHE A 75 13.42 37.41 -21.95
N LEU A 76 14.45 36.71 -22.42
CA LEU A 76 15.59 37.31 -23.07
C LEU A 76 15.19 38.05 -24.37
N ALA A 77 14.33 37.39 -25.20
CA ALA A 77 13.84 38.04 -26.41
C ALA A 77 13.04 39.33 -26.13
N GLN A 78 12.13 39.28 -25.12
CA GLN A 78 11.38 40.48 -24.70
C GLN A 78 12.29 41.61 -24.23
N THR A 79 13.34 41.26 -23.45
CA THR A 79 14.28 42.27 -22.94
C THR A 79 15.11 42.88 -24.06
N VAL A 80 15.57 42.08 -25.04
CA VAL A 80 16.31 42.56 -26.20
C VAL A 80 15.40 43.40 -27.12
N TRP A 81 14.21 42.95 -27.40
CA TRP A 81 13.25 43.63 -28.31
C TRP A 81 12.79 44.99 -27.73
N ARG A 82 12.47 45.05 -26.45
CA ARG A 82 12.15 46.33 -25.78
C ARG A 82 13.23 47.34 -25.89
N ASN A 83 14.50 46.95 -25.92
CA ASN A 83 15.61 47.86 -26.05
C ASN A 83 15.89 48.25 -27.52
N ALA A 84 15.68 47.31 -28.45
CA ALA A 84 15.88 47.57 -29.86
C ALA A 84 14.82 48.52 -30.44
N PHE A 85 13.56 48.39 -29.99
CA PHE A 85 12.43 49.16 -30.47
C PHE A 85 11.96 50.29 -29.54
N ALA A 86 12.69 50.59 -28.47
CA ALA A 86 12.40 51.75 -27.65
C ALA A 86 12.62 53.04 -28.51
N ARG A 87 11.53 53.61 -28.99
CA ARG A 87 11.54 54.90 -29.67
C ARG A 87 12.03 55.98 -28.69
N ARG A 88 13.17 56.55 -28.97
CA ARG A 88 13.72 57.68 -28.19
C ARG A 88 13.00 58.95 -28.68
N ILE A 89 12.03 59.41 -27.90
CA ILE A 89 11.47 60.73 -28.09
C ILE A 89 12.35 61.71 -27.33
N SER A 90 13.08 62.57 -28.02
CA SER A 90 13.88 63.61 -27.42
C SER A 90 13.00 64.81 -27.12
N TYR A 91 12.68 65.02 -25.84
CA TYR A 91 12.03 66.22 -25.38
C TYR A 91 13.06 67.25 -24.89
N SER A 92 12.91 68.49 -25.33
CA SER A 92 13.82 69.59 -25.04
C SER A 92 13.79 70.05 -23.55
N MET A 93 12.79 69.64 -22.75
CA MET A 93 12.62 70.09 -21.36
C MET A 93 12.67 68.94 -20.34
N THR A 94 13.53 67.95 -20.52
CA THR A 94 13.66 66.81 -19.61
C THR A 94 14.17 67.20 -18.21
N HIS A 95 14.76 68.36 -18.03
CA HIS A 95 15.34 68.77 -16.76
C HIS A 95 14.30 69.16 -15.71
N LEU A 96 13.05 69.49 -16.12
CA LEU A 96 11.92 69.75 -15.19
C LEU A 96 11.21 68.48 -14.71
N MET A 97 11.48 67.32 -15.29
CA MET A 97 10.82 66.01 -14.93
C MET A 97 11.72 65.09 -14.11
N VAL A 98 12.89 65.52 -13.67
CA VAL A 98 13.96 64.66 -13.13
C VAL A 98 13.82 64.35 -11.63
N GLU A 99 12.75 64.73 -10.95
CA GLU A 99 12.56 64.39 -9.53
C GLU A 99 11.74 63.11 -9.25
N GLN A 100 11.58 62.25 -10.22
CA GLN A 100 11.10 60.91 -9.89
C GLN A 100 12.30 60.06 -9.44
N SER A 101 12.29 59.67 -8.18
CA SER A 101 13.32 58.82 -7.57
C SER A 101 13.70 57.67 -8.50
N ALA A 102 15.01 57.50 -8.79
CA ALA A 102 15.55 56.46 -9.65
C ALA A 102 15.03 55.04 -9.29
N LEU A 103 14.71 54.82 -8.03
CA LEU A 103 14.09 53.59 -7.49
C LEU A 103 12.72 53.35 -8.08
N ARG A 104 11.83 54.36 -8.21
CA ARG A 104 10.46 54.19 -8.76
C ARG A 104 10.54 53.78 -10.23
N GLY A 105 11.44 54.31 -11.01
CA GLY A 105 11.66 53.93 -12.40
C GLY A 105 12.18 52.50 -12.58
N ILE A 106 12.98 51.97 -11.67
CA ILE A 106 13.47 50.60 -11.66
C ILE A 106 12.32 49.67 -11.35
N PHE A 107 11.53 49.93 -10.31
CA PHE A 107 10.40 49.09 -9.92
C PHE A 107 9.31 49.00 -11.04
N THR A 108 8.93 50.12 -11.61
CA THR A 108 7.93 50.17 -12.67
C THR A 108 8.34 49.42 -13.93
N ARG A 109 9.62 49.35 -14.20
CA ARG A 109 10.17 48.75 -15.42
C ARG A 109 10.39 47.21 -15.28
N TRP A 110 10.77 46.74 -14.10
CA TRP A 110 11.24 45.37 -13.89
C TRP A 110 10.22 44.47 -13.18
N LEU A 111 9.40 45.04 -12.30
CA LEU A 111 8.48 44.25 -11.50
C LEU A 111 7.43 43.47 -12.31
N PRO A 112 6.71 44.08 -13.30
CA PRO A 112 5.73 43.32 -14.06
C PRO A 112 6.33 42.15 -14.87
N PRO A 113 7.41 42.32 -15.67
CA PRO A 113 7.99 41.19 -16.41
C PRO A 113 8.58 40.13 -15.50
N PHE A 114 9.05 40.47 -14.33
CA PHE A 114 9.49 39.48 -13.33
C PHE A 114 8.35 38.64 -12.79
N LEU A 115 7.18 39.25 -12.48
CA LEU A 115 6.01 38.57 -12.03
C LEU A 115 5.44 37.63 -13.11
N TYR A 116 5.42 38.05 -14.38
CA TYR A 116 5.04 37.17 -15.49
C TYR A 116 5.97 35.95 -15.62
N MET A 117 7.28 36.16 -15.47
CA MET A 117 8.24 35.09 -15.54
C MET A 117 8.08 34.09 -14.38
N LEU A 118 7.84 34.60 -13.18
CA LEU A 118 7.56 33.76 -12.00
C LEU A 118 6.26 32.96 -12.20
N ALA A 119 5.21 33.60 -12.73
CA ALA A 119 3.95 32.94 -13.04
C ALA A 119 4.11 31.84 -14.08
N LEU A 120 4.86 32.10 -15.16
CA LEU A 120 5.17 31.09 -16.19
C LEU A 120 5.96 29.90 -15.60
N THR A 121 6.90 30.17 -14.68
CA THR A 121 7.64 29.09 -13.99
C THR A 121 6.71 28.22 -13.16
N LEU A 122 5.78 28.83 -12.39
CA LEU A 122 4.79 28.08 -11.62
C LEU A 122 3.82 27.28 -12.52
N LEU A 123 3.48 27.81 -13.71
CA LEU A 123 2.69 27.06 -14.70
C LEU A 123 3.45 25.85 -15.24
N VAL A 124 4.76 25.96 -15.47
CA VAL A 124 5.61 24.82 -15.87
C VAL A 124 5.64 23.77 -14.76
N VAL A 125 5.77 24.19 -13.49
CA VAL A 125 5.71 23.27 -12.35
C VAL A 125 4.33 22.59 -12.25
N ALA A 126 3.25 23.34 -12.46
CA ALA A 126 1.90 22.79 -12.48
C ALA A 126 1.72 21.77 -13.61
N LEU A 127 2.28 22.06 -14.81
CA LEU A 127 2.26 21.18 -15.98
C LEU A 127 3.07 19.91 -15.78
N ALA A 128 4.16 19.98 -15.00
CA ALA A 128 4.95 18.81 -14.59
C ALA A 128 4.13 17.84 -13.72
N ARG A 129 2.95 18.27 -13.26
CA ARG A 129 1.95 17.51 -12.50
C ARG A 129 2.58 16.77 -11.30
N PRO A 130 2.97 17.53 -10.24
CA PRO A 130 3.44 16.92 -9.00
C PRO A 130 2.31 16.09 -8.37
N VAL A 131 2.61 14.82 -8.01
CA VAL A 131 1.69 13.91 -7.31
C VAL A 131 2.30 13.51 -5.99
N ARG A 132 1.50 13.47 -4.95
CA ARG A 132 1.88 12.84 -3.68
C ARG A 132 1.60 11.35 -3.77
N VAL A 133 2.59 10.55 -3.43
CA VAL A 133 2.50 9.09 -3.42
C VAL A 133 2.25 8.66 -1.98
N ASP A 134 1.00 8.37 -1.65
CA ASP A 134 0.64 7.74 -0.39
C ASP A 134 0.70 6.21 -0.62
N ARG A 135 1.72 5.57 -0.05
CA ARG A 135 1.81 4.11 -0.04
C ARG A 135 0.95 3.59 1.11
N THR A 136 -0.30 3.31 0.85
CA THR A 136 -1.12 2.52 1.75
C THR A 136 -0.79 1.05 1.50
N VAL A 137 -0.11 0.43 2.46
CA VAL A 137 -0.02 -1.03 2.52
C VAL A 137 -1.42 -1.49 2.89
N LEU A 138 -2.21 -1.86 1.88
CA LEU A 138 -3.47 -2.55 2.15
C LEU A 138 -3.12 -3.90 2.78
N PRO A 139 -3.81 -4.29 3.85
CA PRO A 139 -3.75 -5.67 4.29
C PRO A 139 -4.04 -6.56 3.06
N PRO A 140 -3.37 -7.72 2.93
CA PRO A 140 -3.55 -8.58 1.78
C PRO A 140 -5.04 -8.85 1.59
N THR A 141 -5.60 -8.37 0.49
CA THR A 141 -7.02 -8.53 0.14
C THR A 141 -7.33 -9.96 -0.34
N GLU A 142 -6.30 -10.75 -0.60
CA GLU A 142 -6.42 -12.15 -0.97
C GLU A 142 -6.17 -12.99 0.28
N GLY A 143 -7.24 -13.31 1.00
CA GLY A 143 -7.22 -14.30 2.07
C GLY A 143 -7.07 -15.71 1.51
N ILE A 144 -6.71 -16.65 2.37
CA ILE A 144 -6.75 -18.08 2.08
C ILE A 144 -8.15 -18.64 2.38
N ASP A 145 -8.50 -19.72 1.71
CA ASP A 145 -9.72 -20.46 2.00
C ASP A 145 -9.39 -21.67 2.88
N ILE A 146 -9.97 -21.69 4.05
CA ILE A 146 -9.73 -22.74 5.06
C ILE A 146 -11.02 -23.49 5.35
N ILE A 147 -10.96 -24.81 5.36
CA ILE A 147 -12.04 -25.62 5.95
C ILE A 147 -11.50 -26.33 7.19
N LEU A 148 -12.17 -26.09 8.31
CA LEU A 148 -11.94 -26.82 9.55
C LEU A 148 -12.78 -28.11 9.53
N LEU A 149 -12.14 -29.26 9.64
CA LEU A 149 -12.77 -30.56 9.83
C LEU A 149 -12.68 -30.94 11.31
N MET A 150 -13.83 -30.93 11.99
CA MET A 150 -13.89 -31.24 13.40
C MET A 150 -14.52 -32.61 13.63
N ASP A 151 -13.78 -33.47 14.30
CA ASP A 151 -14.26 -34.76 14.74
C ASP A 151 -15.24 -34.60 15.92
N VAL A 152 -16.44 -35.19 15.82
CA VAL A 152 -17.45 -35.19 16.85
C VAL A 152 -17.80 -36.63 17.27
N SER A 153 -16.88 -37.58 17.03
CA SER A 153 -17.02 -39.00 17.44
C SER A 153 -16.91 -39.14 18.97
N ALA A 154 -17.33 -40.32 19.46
CA ALA A 154 -17.38 -40.62 20.89
C ALA A 154 -15.99 -40.55 21.56
N SER A 155 -14.89 -40.84 20.83
CA SER A 155 -13.52 -40.78 21.31
C SER A 155 -13.12 -39.36 21.75
N MET A 156 -13.71 -38.31 21.14
CA MET A 156 -13.50 -36.92 21.49
C MET A 156 -14.08 -36.53 22.87
N GLN A 157 -14.82 -37.43 23.54
CA GLN A 157 -15.32 -37.22 24.91
C GLN A 157 -14.23 -37.46 25.97
N LYS A 158 -13.08 -38.02 25.60
CA LYS A 158 -12.02 -38.35 26.54
C LYS A 158 -11.48 -37.10 27.24
N GLN A 159 -11.11 -37.24 28.55
CA GLN A 159 -10.75 -36.13 29.43
C GLN A 159 -9.24 -35.97 29.62
N ASP A 160 -8.46 -36.48 28.69
CA ASP A 160 -7.01 -36.20 28.64
C ASP A 160 -6.68 -34.75 28.25
N PHE A 161 -7.63 -34.07 27.64
CA PHE A 161 -7.67 -32.61 27.50
C PHE A 161 -8.76 -32.04 28.40
N TYR A 162 -8.52 -30.87 29.03
CA TYR A 162 -9.51 -30.28 29.92
C TYR A 162 -10.52 -29.42 29.19
N PRO A 163 -11.85 -29.59 29.35
CA PRO A 163 -12.53 -30.66 30.10
C PRO A 163 -12.62 -31.99 29.32
N ASN A 164 -12.53 -31.98 27.99
CA ASN A 164 -12.40 -33.08 27.07
C ASN A 164 -11.79 -32.64 25.75
N ARG A 165 -11.41 -33.59 24.87
CA ARG A 165 -10.77 -33.31 23.57
C ARG A 165 -11.59 -32.36 22.70
N PHE A 166 -12.91 -32.61 22.61
CA PHE A 166 -13.81 -31.81 21.77
C PHE A 166 -13.87 -30.35 22.22
N VAL A 167 -14.07 -30.08 23.50
CA VAL A 167 -14.15 -28.71 24.02
C VAL A 167 -12.80 -27.99 23.88
N ALA A 168 -11.67 -28.68 24.10
CA ALA A 168 -10.35 -28.12 23.85
C ALA A 168 -10.16 -27.75 22.36
N ALA A 169 -10.57 -28.63 21.45
CA ALA A 169 -10.57 -28.39 20.01
C ALA A 169 -11.45 -27.20 19.63
N GLN A 170 -12.67 -27.14 20.14
CA GLN A 170 -13.62 -26.05 19.91
C GLN A 170 -13.07 -24.69 20.35
N ARG A 171 -12.48 -24.61 21.55
CA ARG A 171 -11.84 -23.39 22.06
C ARG A 171 -10.67 -22.94 21.20
N THR A 172 -9.82 -23.89 20.79
CA THR A 172 -8.65 -23.58 19.97
C THR A 172 -9.06 -23.15 18.58
N ALA A 173 -10.05 -23.81 17.95
CA ALA A 173 -10.61 -23.41 16.66
C ALA A 173 -11.22 -21.98 16.74
N SER A 174 -11.95 -21.66 17.84
CA SER A 174 -12.51 -20.32 18.04
C SER A 174 -11.43 -19.26 18.12
N ARG A 175 -10.33 -19.53 18.88
CA ARG A 175 -9.17 -18.59 18.93
C ARG A 175 -8.49 -18.44 17.58
N PHE A 176 -8.37 -19.50 16.82
CA PHE A 176 -7.80 -19.48 15.48
C PHE A 176 -8.64 -18.63 14.54
N ILE A 177 -9.95 -18.82 14.52
CA ILE A 177 -10.89 -18.01 13.72
C ILE A 177 -10.79 -16.53 14.10
N GLY A 178 -10.78 -16.19 15.39
CA GLY A 178 -10.70 -14.81 15.87
C GLY A 178 -9.38 -14.08 15.55
N LYS A 179 -8.29 -14.81 15.23
CA LYS A 179 -7.01 -14.22 14.79
C LYS A 179 -6.98 -13.90 13.29
N ARG A 180 -8.01 -14.26 12.52
CA ARG A 180 -8.08 -14.07 11.08
C ARG A 180 -8.90 -12.83 10.73
N ILE A 181 -8.49 -12.12 9.68
CA ILE A 181 -9.18 -10.90 9.24
C ILE A 181 -9.68 -11.04 7.81
N SER A 182 -8.88 -11.64 6.93
CA SER A 182 -9.14 -11.66 5.48
C SER A 182 -9.40 -13.05 4.92
N ASP A 183 -9.32 -14.10 5.75
CA ASP A 183 -9.44 -15.50 5.31
C ASP A 183 -10.90 -15.92 5.36
N ARG A 184 -11.35 -16.66 4.34
CA ARG A 184 -12.66 -17.32 4.40
C ARG A 184 -12.50 -18.66 5.09
N ILE A 185 -13.33 -18.87 6.09
CA ILE A 185 -13.28 -20.11 6.86
C ILE A 185 -14.64 -20.82 6.76
N GLY A 186 -14.60 -22.13 6.51
CA GLY A 186 -15.76 -23.01 6.56
C GLY A 186 -15.59 -24.06 7.63
N LEU A 187 -16.68 -24.67 8.06
CA LEU A 187 -16.72 -25.67 9.12
C LEU A 187 -17.46 -26.91 8.65
N VAL A 188 -16.80 -28.02 8.75
CA VAL A 188 -17.37 -29.36 8.53
C VAL A 188 -17.19 -30.17 9.80
N VAL A 189 -18.26 -30.81 10.27
CA VAL A 189 -18.22 -31.77 11.36
C VAL A 189 -18.36 -33.16 10.82
N PHE A 190 -17.72 -34.13 11.43
CA PHE A 190 -17.80 -35.49 11.00
C PHE A 190 -17.71 -36.51 12.19
N ALA A 191 -18.37 -37.61 12.01
CA ALA A 191 -18.27 -38.83 12.77
C ALA A 191 -18.56 -39.96 11.77
N LYS A 192 -19.66 -40.72 11.90
CA LYS A 192 -20.09 -41.72 10.93
C LYS A 192 -20.36 -41.12 9.53
N ALA A 193 -20.78 -39.87 9.47
CA ALA A 193 -21.01 -39.12 8.24
C ALA A 193 -20.41 -37.72 8.38
N ALA A 194 -20.11 -37.09 7.25
CA ALA A 194 -19.61 -35.71 7.21
C ALA A 194 -20.72 -34.73 6.83
N MET A 195 -20.80 -33.60 7.55
CA MET A 195 -21.82 -32.59 7.32
C MET A 195 -21.19 -31.21 7.31
N LEU A 196 -21.51 -30.43 6.26
CA LEU A 196 -21.13 -29.00 6.21
C LEU A 196 -21.96 -28.22 7.23
N GLN A 197 -21.33 -27.66 8.23
CA GLN A 197 -21.97 -26.87 9.27
C GLN A 197 -22.02 -25.39 8.87
N ALA A 198 -20.92 -24.89 8.31
CA ALA A 198 -20.87 -23.54 7.77
C ALA A 198 -20.08 -23.52 6.45
N PRO A 199 -20.58 -22.85 5.40
CA PRO A 199 -19.84 -22.65 4.16
C PRO A 199 -18.68 -21.65 4.38
N LEU A 200 -17.80 -21.52 3.38
CA LEU A 200 -16.73 -20.53 3.41
C LEU A 200 -17.28 -19.11 3.59
N THR A 201 -16.96 -18.47 4.69
CA THR A 201 -17.43 -17.13 5.05
C THR A 201 -16.29 -16.25 5.59
N LEU A 202 -16.43 -14.94 5.41
CA LEU A 202 -15.62 -13.91 6.09
C LEU A 202 -16.27 -13.46 7.41
N ASP A 203 -17.52 -13.85 7.65
CA ASP A 203 -18.22 -13.57 8.90
C ASP A 203 -17.75 -14.53 9.99
N HIS A 204 -16.67 -14.14 10.64
CA HIS A 204 -16.05 -14.96 11.69
C HIS A 204 -16.89 -15.00 12.96
N ASP A 205 -17.69 -13.96 13.23
CA ASP A 205 -18.57 -13.92 14.40
C ASP A 205 -19.68 -14.95 14.26
N ALA A 206 -20.34 -15.01 13.10
CA ALA A 206 -21.34 -16.04 12.81
C ALA A 206 -20.71 -17.44 12.85
N LEU A 207 -19.47 -17.60 12.34
CA LEU A 207 -18.78 -18.89 12.37
C LEU A 207 -18.46 -19.35 13.79
N GLN A 208 -18.06 -18.43 14.67
CA GLN A 208 -17.83 -18.72 16.09
C GLN A 208 -19.14 -19.09 16.82
N GLU A 209 -20.25 -18.45 16.46
CA GLU A 209 -21.55 -18.82 16.97
C GLU A 209 -21.92 -20.25 16.56
N TYR A 210 -21.80 -20.62 15.26
CA TYR A 210 -21.99 -21.99 14.82
C TYR A 210 -21.06 -22.99 15.55
N LEU A 211 -19.78 -22.63 15.69
CA LEU A 211 -18.83 -23.47 16.41
C LEU A 211 -19.25 -23.69 17.87
N SER A 212 -19.79 -22.67 18.55
CA SER A 212 -20.24 -22.74 19.95
C SER A 212 -21.47 -23.64 20.15
N THR A 213 -22.30 -23.80 19.11
CA THR A 213 -23.49 -24.64 19.15
C THR A 213 -23.21 -26.11 18.90
N LEU A 214 -22.00 -26.48 18.49
CA LEU A 214 -21.63 -27.87 18.27
C LEU A 214 -21.56 -28.66 19.59
N TYR A 215 -22.03 -29.89 19.50
CA TYR A 215 -21.96 -30.82 20.62
C TYR A 215 -21.68 -32.24 20.11
N LEU A 216 -21.12 -33.09 20.98
CA LEU A 216 -20.88 -34.49 20.68
C LEU A 216 -22.21 -35.23 20.49
N GLY A 217 -22.30 -36.01 19.40
CA GLY A 217 -23.54 -36.73 19.04
C GLY A 217 -24.46 -35.98 18.08
N ILE A 218 -24.05 -34.82 17.55
CA ILE A 218 -24.78 -34.15 16.45
C ILE A 218 -24.83 -35.01 15.18
N VAL A 219 -23.84 -35.89 15.04
CA VAL A 219 -23.77 -36.98 14.07
C VAL A 219 -23.62 -38.30 14.88
N ASP A 220 -24.05 -39.44 14.36
CA ASP A 220 -23.86 -40.74 15.04
C ASP A 220 -22.37 -40.90 15.46
N PRO A 221 -22.05 -40.88 16.75
CA PRO A 221 -20.68 -40.74 17.24
C PRO A 221 -19.88 -42.05 17.24
N ASN A 222 -20.46 -43.17 16.90
CA ASN A 222 -19.83 -44.48 17.08
C ASN A 222 -18.77 -44.83 16.03
N TYR A 223 -18.63 -44.00 15.01
CA TYR A 223 -17.75 -44.23 13.87
C TYR A 223 -17.07 -42.95 13.43
N THR A 224 -15.98 -43.06 12.65
CA THR A 224 -15.21 -41.92 12.16
C THR A 224 -14.94 -42.05 10.65
N ALA A 225 -15.55 -41.21 9.83
CA ALA A 225 -15.47 -41.22 8.38
C ALA A 225 -14.59 -40.09 7.83
N ILE A 226 -13.26 -40.19 8.04
CA ILE A 226 -12.27 -39.18 7.62
C ILE A 226 -12.29 -38.95 6.10
N GLY A 227 -12.44 -40.04 5.30
CA GLY A 227 -12.45 -39.93 3.84
C GLY A 227 -13.63 -39.12 3.32
N ASP A 228 -14.85 -39.38 3.86
CA ASP A 228 -16.04 -38.62 3.49
C ASP A 228 -15.91 -37.13 3.92
N ALA A 229 -15.32 -36.83 5.10
CA ALA A 229 -15.07 -35.49 5.56
C ALA A 229 -14.14 -34.74 4.63
N LEU A 230 -13.02 -35.35 4.24
CA LEU A 230 -12.09 -34.76 3.27
C LEU A 230 -12.74 -34.53 1.90
N ALA A 231 -13.59 -35.47 1.43
CA ALA A 231 -14.30 -35.33 0.17
C ALA A 231 -15.30 -34.15 0.20
N VAL A 232 -16.02 -33.95 1.33
CA VAL A 232 -16.89 -32.79 1.52
C VAL A 232 -16.09 -31.51 1.52
N ALA A 233 -14.97 -31.42 2.23
CA ALA A 233 -14.10 -30.27 2.23
C ALA A 233 -13.53 -29.96 0.81
N ALA A 234 -13.04 -30.97 0.12
CA ALA A 234 -12.54 -30.85 -1.24
C ALA A 234 -13.58 -30.33 -2.21
N LYS A 235 -14.84 -30.84 -2.11
CA LYS A 235 -15.98 -30.38 -2.90
C LYS A 235 -16.21 -28.86 -2.74
N HIS A 236 -16.10 -28.34 -1.53
CA HIS A 236 -16.34 -26.90 -1.25
C HIS A 236 -15.16 -26.01 -1.59
N LEU A 237 -13.93 -26.55 -1.62
CA LEU A 237 -12.73 -25.82 -1.98
C LEU A 237 -12.36 -25.89 -3.46
N LYS A 238 -12.87 -26.87 -4.23
CA LYS A 238 -12.48 -27.09 -5.63
C LYS A 238 -12.67 -25.86 -6.52
N ASP A 239 -13.79 -25.15 -6.35
CA ASP A 239 -14.17 -23.99 -7.14
C ASP A 239 -13.67 -22.66 -6.56
N SER A 240 -12.90 -22.72 -5.46
CA SER A 240 -12.28 -21.54 -4.85
C SER A 240 -11.23 -20.94 -5.76
N LYS A 241 -11.23 -19.59 -5.83
CA LYS A 241 -10.24 -18.78 -6.55
C LYS A 241 -9.08 -18.31 -5.66
N ALA A 242 -9.09 -18.68 -4.36
CA ALA A 242 -8.01 -18.33 -3.45
C ALA A 242 -6.69 -18.96 -3.91
N LYS A 243 -5.57 -18.24 -3.71
CA LYS A 243 -4.23 -18.75 -4.04
C LYS A 243 -3.86 -19.98 -3.22
N SER A 244 -4.28 -20.01 -1.97
CA SER A 244 -4.08 -21.13 -1.07
C SER A 244 -5.42 -21.67 -0.59
N LYS A 245 -5.55 -22.99 -0.65
CA LYS A 245 -6.71 -23.76 -0.20
C LYS A 245 -6.24 -24.75 0.86
N VAL A 246 -6.78 -24.64 2.04
CA VAL A 246 -6.30 -25.37 3.20
C VAL A 246 -7.43 -26.13 3.87
N VAL A 247 -7.14 -27.34 4.27
CA VAL A 247 -7.99 -28.13 5.18
C VAL A 247 -7.20 -28.40 6.44
N ILE A 248 -7.80 -28.13 7.59
CA ILE A 248 -7.25 -28.52 8.89
C ILE A 248 -8.15 -29.62 9.44
N LEU A 249 -7.63 -30.84 9.42
CA LEU A 249 -8.31 -32.04 9.95
C LEU A 249 -7.87 -32.25 11.40
N LEU A 250 -8.83 -32.19 12.31
CA LEU A 250 -8.62 -32.47 13.72
C LEU A 250 -9.39 -33.71 14.10
N THR A 251 -8.69 -34.76 14.52
CA THR A 251 -9.22 -36.05 14.89
C THR A 251 -8.37 -36.74 15.95
N ASP A 252 -8.92 -37.67 16.67
CA ASP A 252 -8.21 -38.49 17.66
C ASP A 252 -8.22 -39.98 17.30
N GLY A 253 -8.83 -40.34 16.16
CA GLY A 253 -9.09 -41.73 15.85
C GLY A 253 -8.71 -42.20 14.47
N ASP A 254 -8.97 -43.48 14.25
CA ASP A 254 -8.88 -44.16 12.97
C ASP A 254 -10.11 -43.89 12.11
N SER A 255 -9.95 -43.98 10.80
CA SER A 255 -11.06 -43.98 9.87
C SER A 255 -11.64 -45.40 9.78
N ASN A 256 -12.77 -45.60 10.42
CA ASN A 256 -13.44 -46.92 10.50
C ASN A 256 -14.83 -46.95 9.81
N ALA A 257 -15.20 -45.83 9.16
CA ALA A 257 -16.44 -45.69 8.40
C ALA A 257 -16.23 -44.77 7.18
N GLY A 258 -17.28 -44.63 6.40
CA GLY A 258 -17.33 -43.78 5.20
C GLY A 258 -17.38 -44.59 3.91
N THR A 259 -17.83 -43.95 2.85
CA THR A 259 -17.93 -44.54 1.49
C THR A 259 -16.64 -44.30 0.69
N ILE A 260 -15.89 -43.28 1.04
CA ILE A 260 -14.63 -42.86 0.38
C ILE A 260 -13.47 -43.18 1.31
N THR A 261 -12.45 -43.87 0.82
CA THR A 261 -11.23 -44.08 1.61
C THR A 261 -10.48 -42.80 1.81
N PRO A 262 -9.82 -42.57 2.97
CA PRO A 262 -9.04 -41.36 3.25
C PRO A 262 -7.97 -41.09 2.19
N GLN A 263 -7.31 -42.13 1.69
CA GLN A 263 -6.28 -42.01 0.65
C GLN A 263 -6.86 -41.49 -0.68
N LEU A 264 -8.05 -41.99 -1.09
CA LEU A 264 -8.67 -41.51 -2.31
C LEU A 264 -9.10 -40.03 -2.17
N ALA A 265 -9.66 -39.69 -1.03
CA ALA A 265 -10.04 -38.29 -0.73
C ALA A 265 -8.83 -37.35 -0.69
N ALA A 266 -7.70 -37.79 -0.11
CA ALA A 266 -6.45 -37.03 -0.11
C ALA A 266 -5.91 -36.81 -1.53
N LYS A 267 -5.89 -37.84 -2.38
CA LYS A 267 -5.51 -37.69 -3.80
C LYS A 267 -6.41 -36.74 -4.56
N ALA A 268 -7.71 -36.77 -4.30
CA ALA A 268 -8.67 -35.83 -4.89
C ALA A 268 -8.41 -34.42 -4.40
N ALA A 269 -8.11 -34.18 -3.11
CA ALA A 269 -7.75 -32.89 -2.55
C ALA A 269 -6.46 -32.36 -3.17
N ALA A 270 -5.41 -33.18 -3.29
CA ALA A 270 -4.15 -32.84 -3.94
C ALA A 270 -4.33 -32.41 -5.41
N ALA A 271 -5.19 -33.13 -6.15
CA ALA A 271 -5.51 -32.79 -7.55
C ALA A 271 -6.16 -31.40 -7.71
N TYR A 272 -6.85 -30.90 -6.69
CA TYR A 272 -7.40 -29.55 -6.66
C TYR A 272 -6.47 -28.51 -6.01
N GLY A 273 -5.23 -28.89 -5.69
CA GLY A 273 -4.25 -28.01 -5.05
C GLY A 273 -4.63 -27.65 -3.61
N ILE A 274 -5.34 -28.53 -2.92
CA ILE A 274 -5.76 -28.33 -1.52
C ILE A 274 -4.73 -29.00 -0.62
N ARG A 275 -4.14 -28.20 0.32
CA ARG A 275 -3.24 -28.71 1.34
C ARG A 275 -4.02 -29.14 2.57
N VAL A 276 -3.69 -30.33 3.08
CA VAL A 276 -4.35 -30.87 4.27
C VAL A 276 -3.35 -30.94 5.42
N TYR A 277 -3.60 -30.18 6.45
CA TYR A 277 -2.90 -30.29 7.73
C TYR A 277 -3.69 -31.22 8.63
N THR A 278 -3.05 -32.29 9.10
CA THR A 278 -3.66 -33.25 9.99
C THR A 278 -3.16 -33.06 11.41
N VAL A 279 -4.07 -32.93 12.37
CA VAL A 279 -3.78 -32.71 13.77
C VAL A 279 -4.39 -33.84 14.60
N GLY A 280 -3.53 -34.71 15.09
CA GLY A 280 -3.93 -35.80 15.98
C GLY A 280 -4.00 -35.31 17.43
N THR A 281 -5.15 -35.51 18.09
CA THR A 281 -5.38 -35.14 19.49
C THR A 281 -5.42 -36.35 20.37
N ALA A 282 -4.30 -36.77 20.93
CA ALA A 282 -4.24 -37.80 21.97
C ALA A 282 -2.99 -37.65 22.82
N SER A 283 -3.12 -37.96 24.08
CA SER A 283 -2.00 -38.08 25.03
C SER A 283 -0.97 -39.11 24.58
N ALA A 284 0.29 -38.94 24.96
CA ALA A 284 1.30 -39.94 24.65
C ALA A 284 0.98 -41.27 25.39
N PRO A 285 1.29 -42.42 24.80
CA PRO A 285 1.19 -43.69 25.49
C PRO A 285 1.99 -43.64 26.80
N GLY A 286 1.32 -43.84 27.94
CA GLY A 286 1.95 -43.84 29.27
C GLY A 286 1.80 -42.55 30.09
N ASP A 287 1.29 -41.44 29.51
CA ASP A 287 1.09 -40.19 30.25
C ASP A 287 -0.19 -40.16 31.11
N SER A 288 -1.12 -41.09 30.90
CA SER A 288 -2.32 -41.20 31.72
C SER A 288 -2.51 -42.63 32.25
N LEU A 289 -2.95 -42.75 33.52
CA LEU A 289 -3.31 -44.00 34.16
C LEU A 289 -4.47 -44.78 33.51
N TYR A 290 -5.05 -44.19 32.44
CA TYR A 290 -6.25 -44.66 31.71
C TYR A 290 -6.02 -44.91 30.22
N SER A 291 -4.76 -44.87 29.73
CA SER A 291 -4.49 -45.11 28.30
C SER A 291 -4.53 -46.64 28.06
N SER A 292 -5.59 -47.11 27.42
CA SER A 292 -5.69 -48.45 26.84
C SER A 292 -4.92 -48.50 25.51
N ALA A 293 -4.44 -49.69 25.12
CA ALA A 293 -3.77 -49.92 23.84
C ALA A 293 -4.68 -49.62 22.61
N GLU A 294 -5.96 -49.38 22.83
CA GLU A 294 -6.97 -48.97 21.79
C GLU A 294 -6.96 -47.46 21.54
N ASP A 295 -6.15 -46.68 22.24
CA ASP A 295 -6.09 -45.22 22.17
C ASP A 295 -5.01 -44.71 21.19
N GLU A 296 -4.34 -45.58 20.44
CA GLU A 296 -3.34 -45.21 19.47
C GLU A 296 -3.96 -44.53 18.25
N ILE A 297 -3.62 -43.25 18.05
CA ILE A 297 -3.93 -42.56 16.79
C ILE A 297 -3.22 -43.28 15.66
N ASN A 298 -3.90 -43.49 14.55
CA ASN A 298 -3.28 -43.97 13.32
C ASN A 298 -2.45 -42.82 12.69
N GLU A 299 -1.29 -42.52 13.30
CA GLU A 299 -0.38 -41.50 12.81
C GLU A 299 0.06 -41.77 11.37
N GLY A 300 0.20 -43.04 10.99
CA GLY A 300 0.56 -43.44 9.64
C GLY A 300 -0.42 -42.93 8.59
N LEU A 301 -1.71 -43.10 8.85
CA LEU A 301 -2.80 -42.63 7.98
C LEU A 301 -2.80 -41.09 7.90
N LEU A 302 -2.68 -40.41 9.04
CA LEU A 302 -2.70 -38.95 9.10
C LEU A 302 -1.47 -38.33 8.41
N MET A 303 -0.29 -38.95 8.57
CA MET A 303 0.93 -38.56 7.85
C MET A 303 0.79 -38.80 6.35
N GLU A 304 0.22 -39.94 5.94
CA GLU A 304 -0.04 -40.23 4.52
C GLU A 304 -0.92 -39.18 3.86
N ILE A 305 -2.05 -38.83 4.50
CA ILE A 305 -2.97 -37.76 4.02
C ILE A 305 -2.25 -36.42 3.89
N ALA A 306 -1.49 -36.01 4.91
CA ALA A 306 -0.77 -34.76 4.91
C ALA A 306 0.29 -34.73 3.80
N ASN A 307 1.11 -35.77 3.68
CA ASN A 307 2.18 -35.85 2.68
C ASN A 307 1.65 -35.87 1.26
N GLU A 308 0.56 -36.60 0.97
CA GLU A 308 -0.06 -36.67 -0.36
C GLU A 308 -0.54 -35.30 -0.84
N THR A 309 -0.97 -34.43 0.09
CA THR A 309 -1.52 -33.11 -0.20
C THR A 309 -0.51 -31.96 -0.05
N GLY A 310 0.75 -32.28 0.30
CA GLY A 310 1.77 -31.24 0.56
C GLY A 310 1.59 -30.48 1.87
N GLY A 311 0.76 -30.98 2.77
CA GLY A 311 0.59 -30.46 4.14
C GLY A 311 1.55 -31.10 5.12
N LYS A 312 1.22 -31.01 6.42
CA LYS A 312 2.02 -31.61 7.52
C LYS A 312 1.12 -32.24 8.57
N PHE A 313 1.61 -33.32 9.16
CA PHE A 313 1.02 -33.94 10.35
C PHE A 313 1.58 -33.31 11.61
N TYR A 314 0.73 -33.07 12.58
CA TYR A 314 1.08 -32.65 13.93
C TYR A 314 0.36 -33.49 14.97
N ARG A 315 1.01 -33.74 16.09
CA ARG A 315 0.41 -34.37 17.26
C ARG A 315 0.32 -33.36 18.39
N ALA A 316 -0.87 -33.13 18.93
CA ALA A 316 -1.11 -32.32 20.10
C ALA A 316 -1.34 -33.21 21.32
N LYS A 317 -0.56 -33.01 22.39
CA LYS A 317 -0.69 -33.73 23.64
C LYS A 317 -1.54 -32.98 24.67
N ASN A 318 -1.73 -31.70 24.49
CA ASN A 318 -2.53 -30.81 25.32
C ASN A 318 -3.03 -29.59 24.56
N GLU A 319 -3.92 -28.79 25.20
CA GLU A 319 -4.51 -27.61 24.58
C GLU A 319 -3.47 -26.53 24.20
N ALA A 320 -2.37 -26.42 24.94
CA ALA A 320 -1.33 -25.45 24.64
C ALA A 320 -0.56 -25.81 23.35
N GLU A 321 -0.20 -27.07 23.19
CA GLU A 321 0.41 -27.58 21.95
C GLU A 321 -0.54 -27.44 20.76
N LEU A 322 -1.82 -27.76 20.95
CA LEU A 322 -2.83 -27.59 19.91
C LEU A 322 -2.90 -26.12 19.45
N THR A 323 -2.85 -25.18 20.37
CA THR A 323 -2.81 -23.75 20.04
C THR A 323 -1.54 -23.37 19.26
N GLN A 324 -0.39 -23.89 19.66
CA GLN A 324 0.89 -23.64 18.96
C GLN A 324 0.87 -24.22 17.54
N ILE A 325 0.28 -25.41 17.35
CA ILE A 325 0.14 -26.02 16.02
C ILE A 325 -0.70 -25.13 15.10
N TYR A 326 -1.81 -24.60 15.57
CA TYR A 326 -2.62 -23.68 14.80
C TYR A 326 -1.87 -22.37 14.46
N ASP A 327 -1.06 -21.86 15.39
CA ASP A 327 -0.22 -20.70 15.14
C ASP A 327 0.89 -21.00 14.11
N MET A 328 1.51 -22.18 14.15
CA MET A 328 2.49 -22.62 13.14
C MET A 328 1.86 -22.78 11.75
N ILE A 329 0.67 -23.37 11.64
CA ILE A 329 -0.08 -23.49 10.36
C ILE A 329 -0.39 -22.08 9.82
N ASN A 330 -0.77 -21.15 10.70
CA ASN A 330 -1.00 -19.76 10.35
C ASN A 330 0.23 -19.11 9.73
N GLU A 331 1.40 -19.33 10.29
CA GLU A 331 2.65 -18.74 9.79
C GLU A 331 3.09 -19.36 8.45
N LEU A 332 2.95 -20.68 8.30
CA LEU A 332 3.30 -21.38 7.07
C LEU A 332 2.48 -20.85 5.88
N GLU A 333 1.21 -20.59 6.09
CA GLU A 333 0.31 -20.12 5.03
C GLU A 333 0.45 -18.61 4.75
N LYS A 334 0.84 -17.79 5.75
CA LYS A 334 1.09 -16.35 5.57
C LYS A 334 2.35 -16.05 4.77
N THR A 335 3.35 -16.92 4.79
CA THR A 335 4.65 -16.67 4.15
C THR A 335 4.57 -16.59 2.63
N GLU A 336 3.49 -17.05 2.01
CA GLU A 336 3.27 -17.03 0.55
C GLU A 336 2.62 -15.73 0.04
N PHE A 337 2.21 -14.80 0.92
CA PHE A 337 1.57 -13.56 0.51
C PHE A 337 2.57 -12.41 0.37
N THR A 338 2.84 -12.00 -0.86
CA THR A 338 3.46 -10.69 -1.12
C THR A 338 2.39 -9.60 -0.89
N PRO A 339 2.62 -8.64 0.03
CA PRO A 339 1.66 -7.57 0.25
C PRO A 339 1.48 -6.77 -1.03
N SER A 340 0.26 -6.69 -1.55
CA SER A 340 -0.06 -5.79 -2.65
C SER A 340 -0.08 -4.37 -2.11
N SER A 341 0.90 -3.56 -2.49
CA SER A 341 0.87 -2.13 -2.20
C SER A 341 0.06 -1.42 -3.29
N THR A 342 -1.08 -0.89 -2.94
CA THR A 342 -1.77 0.08 -3.80
C THR A 342 -1.12 1.45 -3.61
N ILE A 343 -0.68 2.01 -4.72
CA ILE A 343 -0.10 3.34 -4.77
C ILE A 343 -1.25 4.31 -5.07
N ASP A 344 -1.72 5.03 -4.06
CA ASP A 344 -2.68 6.12 -4.26
C ASP A 344 -1.93 7.40 -4.63
N ARG A 345 -2.20 7.92 -5.83
CA ARG A 345 -1.57 9.12 -6.37
C ARG A 345 -2.53 10.28 -6.29
N LYS A 346 -2.27 11.22 -5.38
CA LYS A 346 -3.07 12.45 -5.25
C LYS A 346 -2.40 13.60 -5.96
N ASP A 347 -3.13 14.24 -6.87
CA ASP A 347 -2.67 15.41 -7.60
C ASP A 347 -2.40 16.59 -6.67
N ALA A 348 -1.21 17.21 -6.81
CA ALA A 348 -0.78 18.35 -6.01
C ALA A 348 -0.45 19.59 -6.86
N TYR A 349 -0.95 19.69 -8.11
CA TYR A 349 -0.67 20.80 -9.02
C TYR A 349 -1.52 22.04 -8.76
N GLN A 350 -2.70 21.91 -8.15
CA GLN A 350 -3.68 23.00 -7.95
C GLN A 350 -3.12 24.26 -7.29
N PRO A 351 -2.34 24.20 -6.18
CA PRO A 351 -1.81 25.40 -5.53
C PRO A 351 -0.85 26.19 -6.43
N PHE A 352 -0.09 25.51 -7.29
CA PHE A 352 0.82 26.16 -8.23
C PHE A 352 0.06 26.90 -9.33
N LEU A 353 -1.05 26.32 -9.79
CA LEU A 353 -1.92 26.93 -10.81
C LEU A 353 -2.61 28.19 -10.27
N TRP A 354 -3.16 28.13 -9.05
CA TRP A 354 -3.77 29.30 -8.41
C TRP A 354 -2.74 30.41 -8.13
N ALA A 355 -1.56 30.05 -7.64
CA ALA A 355 -0.49 31.02 -7.41
C ALA A 355 -0.05 31.71 -8.71
N ALA A 356 0.08 30.95 -9.81
CA ALA A 356 0.38 31.51 -11.13
C ALA A 356 -0.70 32.47 -11.61
N LEU A 357 -1.97 32.12 -11.46
CA LEU A 357 -3.10 32.97 -11.82
C LEU A 357 -3.08 34.31 -11.06
N VAL A 358 -2.89 34.24 -9.74
CA VAL A 358 -2.80 35.45 -8.90
C VAL A 358 -1.65 36.35 -9.33
N LEU A 359 -0.48 35.78 -9.63
CA LEU A 359 0.68 36.53 -10.10
C LEU A 359 0.44 37.21 -11.46
N ILE A 360 -0.25 36.54 -12.40
CA ILE A 360 -0.62 37.11 -13.70
C ILE A 360 -1.56 38.30 -13.50
N LEU A 361 -2.60 38.13 -12.69
CA LEU A 361 -3.56 39.20 -12.42
C LEU A 361 -2.89 40.40 -11.73
N LEU A 362 -1.99 40.14 -10.79
CA LEU A 362 -1.22 41.19 -10.10
C LEU A 362 -0.28 41.91 -11.05
N ALA A 363 0.44 41.17 -11.92
CA ALA A 363 1.31 41.77 -12.91
C ALA A 363 0.52 42.64 -13.91
N PHE A 364 -0.64 42.15 -14.39
CA PHE A 364 -1.53 42.90 -15.27
C PHE A 364 -2.09 44.15 -14.60
N GLY A 365 -2.55 44.04 -13.34
CA GLY A 365 -3.06 45.17 -12.57
C GLY A 365 -1.99 46.25 -12.35
N LEU A 366 -0.78 45.82 -11.99
CA LEU A 366 0.36 46.78 -11.84
C LEU A 366 0.69 47.49 -13.17
N GLU A 367 0.69 46.75 -14.28
CA GLU A 367 1.02 47.34 -15.59
C GLU A 367 -0.06 48.30 -16.11
N LYS A 368 -1.34 48.01 -15.89
CA LYS A 368 -2.46 48.76 -16.47
C LYS A 368 -3.03 49.81 -15.52
N LEU A 369 -3.05 49.58 -14.19
CA LEU A 369 -3.68 50.49 -13.23
C LEU A 369 -2.68 51.41 -12.54
N ILE A 370 -1.48 50.92 -12.22
CA ILE A 370 -0.51 51.68 -11.43
C ILE A 370 0.58 52.31 -12.31
N PHE A 371 1.04 51.55 -13.31
CA PHE A 371 2.12 52.01 -14.21
C PHE A 371 1.56 52.41 -15.57
N ILE A 372 0.65 53.40 -15.60
CA ILE A 372 0.14 53.94 -16.83
C ILE A 372 1.30 54.50 -17.68
N LYS A 373 1.64 53.80 -18.76
CA LYS A 373 2.58 54.30 -19.74
C LYS A 373 1.85 55.37 -20.56
N VAL A 374 2.13 56.61 -20.27
CA VAL A 374 1.76 57.71 -21.19
C VAL A 374 2.52 57.46 -22.49
N PRO A 375 1.87 57.42 -23.64
CA PRO A 375 2.45 57.10 -24.96
C PRO A 375 3.51 58.13 -25.39
#